data_10e29ec23df893c2832e74a87d176105
#
_entry.id   10e29ec23df893c2832e74a87d176105
#
_cell.length_a   1.000
_cell.length_b   1.000
_cell.length_c   1.000
_cell.angle_alpha   90.00
_cell.angle_beta   90.00
_cell.angle_gamma   90.00
#
_symmetry.space_group_name_H-M   'P 1'
#
loop_
_entity.id
_entity.type
_entity.pdbx_description
1 polymer ?
#
loop_
_entity_poly.entity_id
_entity_poly.type
_entity_poly.pdbx_seq_one_letter_code
_entity_poly.pdbx_strand_id
1 'polypeptide(L)'
;MNKKLLVSFVLASLTGISTQAKEKMSSETTQQRPNIILFMVDDMGWQDTSLPFWTQKTHYNEAYETPNMERLAQKGMMFTQAYACNISSATRCSLITGVNNARHRVTNWTLERDKTTDRQSETVQLPDWNYNGVSQVEGTPNTFVGTSFVDLLRQSGYHTIHCGKAHFGSIDTPGENPNHWGFEVNIAGHAAGGLATYLSEKNYGHKRDGQPYSLMAIPGLENYWGTGVFATEALTREAIKALDKAKKYNQPFYLYMSHYAIHIPIDKDMRFYPKYLKKGLTEKEAAYASLIEGMDKSLGDLMDWLDKNDEADNTIIIFMSDNGGLASEPAWRDGELHTQNYPLNSGKGSLYEGGIREIGRAHV
;
A
#
# COMPACT_ATOMS: atom_id res chain seq x y z
N MET A 1 95.17 -16.42 13.07
CA MET A 1 95.36 -15.10 13.67
C MET A 1 93.99 -14.48 13.94
N ASN A 2 93.63 -14.44 15.22
CA ASN A 2 92.28 -13.99 15.72
C ASN A 2 92.19 -12.49 15.75
N LYS A 3 91.10 -11.93 15.28
CA LYS A 3 90.62 -10.60 15.76
C LYS A 3 89.21 -10.71 16.21
N LYS A 4 89.00 -10.65 17.55
CA LYS A 4 87.77 -10.51 18.24
C LYS A 4 87.31 -9.05 18.05
N LEU A 5 86.09 -8.85 17.58
CA LEU A 5 85.43 -7.55 17.56
C LEU A 5 84.48 -7.49 18.75
N LEU A 6 84.78 -6.54 19.65
CA LEU A 6 83.98 -6.23 20.81
C LEU A 6 82.81 -5.31 20.35
N VAL A 7 81.62 -5.73 20.58
CA VAL A 7 80.45 -4.88 20.37
C VAL A 7 79.98 -4.40 21.73
N SER A 8 80.12 -3.10 21.99
CA SER A 8 79.68 -2.41 23.19
C SER A 8 78.15 -2.15 23.07
N PHE A 9 77.40 -2.71 23.98
CA PHE A 9 75.98 -2.33 24.15
C PHE A 9 75.92 -1.00 24.90
N VAL A 10 75.42 0.03 24.23
CA VAL A 10 75.00 1.29 24.87
C VAL A 10 73.51 1.14 25.25
N LEU A 11 73.24 1.04 26.53
CA LEU A 11 71.91 1.09 27.11
C LEU A 11 71.45 2.56 27.09
N ALA A 12 70.65 2.93 26.14
CA ALA A 12 69.92 4.20 26.18
C ALA A 12 68.56 4.00 26.86
N SER A 13 68.42 4.50 28.05
CA SER A 13 67.17 4.58 28.76
C SER A 13 66.26 5.64 28.11
N LEU A 14 65.38 5.19 27.26
CA LEU A 14 64.28 5.99 26.73
C LEU A 14 63.13 5.90 27.70
N THR A 15 62.95 6.95 28.50
CA THR A 15 61.72 7.20 29.21
C THR A 15 60.58 7.39 28.22
N GLY A 16 59.77 6.37 28.12
CA GLY A 16 58.59 6.37 27.24
C GLY A 16 57.58 7.39 27.73
N ILE A 17 57.42 8.47 27.00
CA ILE A 17 56.21 9.27 27.03
C ILE A 17 55.13 8.46 26.29
N SER A 18 54.33 7.70 27.04
CA SER A 18 53.12 7.10 26.50
C SER A 18 52.12 8.20 26.22
N THR A 19 52.18 8.77 25.03
CA THR A 19 50.99 9.46 24.48
C THR A 19 49.93 8.39 24.23
N GLN A 20 49.06 8.23 25.19
CA GLN A 20 47.76 7.59 24.90
C GLN A 20 47.05 8.49 23.86
N ALA A 21 47.27 8.19 22.60
CA ALA A 21 46.29 8.51 21.59
C ALA A 21 45.02 7.75 22.01
N LYS A 22 44.12 8.45 22.70
CA LYS A 22 42.73 8.05 22.74
C LYS A 22 42.30 8.06 21.26
N GLU A 23 42.33 6.91 20.62
CA GLU A 23 41.48 6.66 19.46
C GLU A 23 40.09 7.06 19.94
N LYS A 24 39.67 8.22 19.47
CA LYS A 24 38.26 8.57 19.44
C LYS A 24 37.65 7.48 18.53
N MET A 25 37.22 6.38 19.13
CA MET A 25 36.22 5.54 18.46
C MET A 25 35.15 6.52 18.08
N SER A 26 35.12 6.92 16.79
CA SER A 26 33.95 7.47 16.20
C SER A 26 32.88 6.41 16.52
N SER A 27 31.94 6.76 17.39
CA SER A 27 30.72 6.04 17.47
C SER A 27 30.21 6.07 16.02
N GLU A 28 30.36 4.96 15.29
CA GLU A 28 29.53 4.72 14.14
C GLU A 28 28.12 4.92 14.71
N THR A 29 27.54 6.05 14.39
CA THR A 29 26.10 6.21 14.54
C THR A 29 25.56 5.09 13.68
N THR A 30 25.18 3.98 14.29
CA THR A 30 24.42 2.92 13.61
C THR A 30 23.24 3.64 13.02
N GLN A 31 23.31 3.93 11.73
CA GLN A 31 22.25 4.61 11.01
C GLN A 31 21.00 3.78 11.24
N GLN A 32 20.07 4.34 12.01
CA GLN A 32 18.85 3.65 12.36
C GLN A 32 18.12 3.35 11.04
N ARG A 33 17.79 2.10 10.79
CA ARG A 33 17.06 1.72 9.59
C ARG A 33 15.71 2.44 9.59
N PRO A 34 15.30 3.07 8.47
CA PRO A 34 14.06 3.82 8.42
C PRO A 34 12.84 2.91 8.58
N ASN A 35 11.80 3.41 9.17
CA ASN A 35 10.46 2.85 9.02
C ASN A 35 9.97 3.03 7.60
N ILE A 36 9.05 2.19 7.16
CA ILE A 36 8.51 2.25 5.82
C ILE A 36 6.98 2.17 5.92
N ILE A 37 6.30 3.14 5.34
CA ILE A 37 4.85 3.10 5.10
C ILE A 37 4.63 3.04 3.59
N LEU A 38 4.11 1.92 3.11
CA LEU A 38 3.57 1.83 1.76
C LEU A 38 2.07 2.07 1.85
N PHE A 39 1.64 3.25 1.40
CA PHE A 39 0.25 3.68 1.37
C PHE A 39 -0.31 3.46 -0.03
N MET A 40 -1.09 2.40 -0.20
CA MET A 40 -1.68 2.04 -1.48
C MET A 40 -3.17 2.33 -1.50
N VAL A 41 -3.59 3.02 -2.55
CA VAL A 41 -4.99 3.34 -2.83
C VAL A 41 -5.50 2.43 -3.95
N ASP A 42 -6.78 2.11 -3.94
CA ASP A 42 -7.42 1.24 -4.92
C ASP A 42 -8.18 2.09 -5.96
N ASP A 43 -7.90 1.88 -7.24
CA ASP A 43 -8.58 2.52 -8.37
C ASP A 43 -8.45 4.06 -8.46
N MET A 44 -7.39 4.68 -7.95
CA MET A 44 -7.22 6.12 -7.99
C MET A 44 -6.61 6.58 -9.31
N GLY A 45 -7.33 7.44 -10.01
CA GLY A 45 -6.89 8.03 -11.28
C GLY A 45 -6.03 9.28 -11.12
N TRP A 46 -5.39 9.71 -12.20
CA TRP A 46 -4.45 10.84 -12.25
C TRP A 46 -5.03 12.17 -11.77
N GLN A 47 -6.35 12.37 -11.95
CA GLN A 47 -7.04 13.60 -11.57
C GLN A 47 -7.86 13.48 -10.28
N ASP A 48 -7.79 12.35 -9.59
CA ASP A 48 -8.53 12.10 -8.35
C ASP A 48 -7.82 12.72 -7.12
N THR A 49 -7.28 13.92 -7.27
CA THR A 49 -6.49 14.64 -6.26
C THR A 49 -6.55 16.15 -6.53
N SER A 50 -6.37 16.99 -5.52
CA SER A 50 -6.20 18.42 -5.67
C SER A 50 -4.85 18.82 -6.29
N LEU A 51 -3.90 17.87 -6.34
CA LEU A 51 -2.58 18.07 -6.92
C LEU A 51 -2.54 17.55 -8.37
N PRO A 52 -2.27 18.40 -9.35
CA PRO A 52 -2.15 17.95 -10.73
C PRO A 52 -0.88 17.12 -10.94
N PHE A 53 -1.04 15.90 -11.49
CA PHE A 53 0.08 15.10 -12.03
C PHE A 53 0.45 15.50 -13.46
N TRP A 54 -0.39 16.33 -14.09
CA TRP A 54 -0.17 16.92 -15.39
C TRP A 54 0.25 18.38 -15.26
N THR A 55 0.70 18.97 -16.37
CA THR A 55 1.13 20.38 -16.45
C THR A 55 -0.02 21.38 -16.30
N GLN A 56 -1.26 20.92 -16.45
CA GLN A 56 -2.47 21.73 -16.34
C GLN A 56 -3.35 21.21 -15.21
N LYS A 57 -3.88 22.14 -14.43
CA LYS A 57 -4.91 21.85 -13.42
C LYS A 57 -6.25 21.66 -14.12
N THR A 58 -6.98 20.62 -13.77
CA THR A 58 -8.30 20.32 -14.31
C THR A 58 -9.39 20.67 -13.28
N HIS A 59 -10.66 20.69 -13.71
CA HIS A 59 -11.79 20.92 -12.82
C HIS A 59 -11.91 19.81 -11.74
N TYR A 60 -11.41 18.60 -11.98
CA TYR A 60 -11.35 17.54 -10.96
C TYR A 60 -10.38 17.89 -9.83
N ASN A 61 -9.19 18.41 -10.17
CA ASN A 61 -8.24 18.89 -9.17
C ASN A 61 -8.79 20.07 -8.34
N GLU A 62 -9.74 20.83 -8.90
CA GLU A 62 -10.42 21.92 -8.18
C GLU A 62 -11.60 21.43 -7.32
N ALA A 63 -12.23 20.35 -7.76
CA ALA A 63 -13.38 19.75 -7.05
C ALA A 63 -12.93 19.01 -5.79
N TYR A 64 -11.86 18.22 -5.88
CA TYR A 64 -11.41 17.36 -4.78
C TYR A 64 -10.49 18.09 -3.80
N GLU A 65 -10.54 17.71 -2.54
CA GLU A 65 -9.67 18.23 -1.47
C GLU A 65 -8.80 17.12 -0.93
N THR A 66 -7.48 17.21 -1.20
CA THR A 66 -6.47 16.25 -0.72
C THR A 66 -5.30 16.96 -0.04
N PRO A 67 -5.56 17.71 1.07
CA PRO A 67 -4.55 18.54 1.71
C PRO A 67 -3.36 17.73 2.27
N ASN A 68 -3.55 16.46 2.63
CA ASN A 68 -2.47 15.63 3.14
C ASN A 68 -1.59 15.07 2.02
N MET A 69 -2.13 14.79 0.85
CA MET A 69 -1.33 14.54 -0.34
C MET A 69 -0.50 15.78 -0.74
N GLU A 70 -1.07 16.98 -0.59
CA GLU A 70 -0.32 18.23 -0.79
C GLU A 70 0.82 18.36 0.22
N ARG A 71 0.55 18.07 1.50
CA ARG A 71 1.56 18.06 2.59
C ARG A 71 2.68 17.05 2.30
N LEU A 72 2.35 15.84 1.87
CA LEU A 72 3.33 14.83 1.47
C LEU A 72 4.16 15.29 0.27
N ALA A 73 3.53 15.95 -0.71
CA ALA A 73 4.20 16.47 -1.90
C ALA A 73 5.20 17.58 -1.60
N GLN A 74 4.90 18.43 -0.62
CA GLN A 74 5.79 19.53 -0.22
C GLN A 74 7.10 19.03 0.42
N LYS A 75 7.05 17.85 1.02
CA LYS A 75 8.21 17.25 1.72
C LYS A 75 8.88 16.13 0.91
N GLY A 76 8.30 15.72 -0.20
CA GLY A 76 8.71 14.54 -0.94
C GLY A 76 8.88 14.76 -2.44
N MET A 77 8.99 13.67 -3.16
CA MET A 77 9.16 13.62 -4.61
C MET A 77 7.90 13.07 -5.27
N MET A 78 7.44 13.70 -6.36
CA MET A 78 6.33 13.24 -7.19
C MET A 78 6.87 12.53 -8.43
N PHE A 79 6.46 11.29 -8.63
CA PHE A 79 6.81 10.49 -9.80
C PHE A 79 5.71 10.65 -10.86
N THR A 80 6.04 11.31 -11.96
CA THR A 80 5.11 11.52 -13.08
C THR A 80 5.15 10.38 -14.11
N GLN A 81 6.04 9.41 -13.94
CA GLN A 81 6.22 8.24 -14.79
C GLN A 81 6.39 6.97 -13.94
N ALA A 82 5.48 6.75 -13.00
CA ALA A 82 5.36 5.51 -12.26
C ALA A 82 4.36 4.59 -12.95
N TYR A 83 4.63 3.30 -12.99
CA TYR A 83 3.80 2.32 -13.68
C TYR A 83 3.44 1.15 -12.77
N ALA A 84 2.18 0.73 -12.84
CA ALA A 84 1.65 -0.49 -12.24
C ALA A 84 1.07 -1.41 -13.33
N CYS A 85 0.39 -2.46 -12.94
CA CYS A 85 -0.42 -3.23 -13.88
C CYS A 85 -1.80 -2.57 -14.03
N ASN A 86 -2.52 -3.00 -15.04
CA ASN A 86 -3.84 -2.44 -15.36
C ASN A 86 -4.97 -2.90 -14.42
N ILE A 87 -4.68 -3.80 -13.46
CA ILE A 87 -5.68 -4.35 -12.54
C ILE A 87 -5.05 -4.75 -11.21
N SER A 88 -5.83 -4.63 -10.14
CA SER A 88 -5.41 -4.76 -8.75
C SER A 88 -4.59 -6.02 -8.43
N SER A 89 -5.08 -7.23 -8.78
CA SER A 89 -4.37 -8.48 -8.45
C SER A 89 -3.00 -8.52 -9.11
N ALA A 90 -2.90 -8.14 -10.39
CA ALA A 90 -1.64 -8.17 -11.12
C ALA A 90 -0.59 -7.27 -10.47
N THR A 91 -0.97 -6.05 -10.08
CA THR A 91 -0.08 -5.12 -9.37
C THR A 91 0.32 -5.64 -8.00
N ARG A 92 -0.64 -6.11 -7.20
CA ARG A 92 -0.39 -6.56 -5.82
C ARG A 92 0.44 -7.83 -5.79
N CYS A 93 0.21 -8.76 -6.73
CA CYS A 93 1.06 -9.93 -6.92
C CYS A 93 2.47 -9.55 -7.39
N SER A 94 2.61 -8.60 -8.30
CA SER A 94 3.91 -8.07 -8.71
C SER A 94 4.65 -7.41 -7.56
N LEU A 95 3.94 -6.60 -6.76
CA LEU A 95 4.51 -5.92 -5.60
C LEU A 95 5.02 -6.91 -4.57
N ILE A 96 4.18 -7.86 -4.11
CA ILE A 96 4.54 -8.75 -3.02
C ILE A 96 5.70 -9.70 -3.38
N THR A 97 5.80 -10.09 -4.66
CA THR A 97 6.82 -11.03 -5.15
C THR A 97 8.04 -10.37 -5.79
N GLY A 98 7.97 -9.07 -6.14
CA GLY A 98 8.98 -8.40 -6.94
C GLY A 98 9.06 -8.93 -8.39
N VAL A 99 8.04 -9.63 -8.88
CA VAL A 99 8.02 -10.30 -10.17
C VAL A 99 7.02 -9.62 -11.11
N ASN A 100 7.43 -9.36 -12.35
CA ASN A 100 6.58 -8.78 -13.36
C ASN A 100 5.38 -9.70 -13.70
N ASN A 101 4.21 -9.13 -13.99
CA ASN A 101 2.98 -9.86 -14.26
C ASN A 101 3.06 -10.79 -15.50
N ALA A 102 3.88 -10.49 -16.49
CA ALA A 102 4.13 -11.38 -17.61
C ALA A 102 4.79 -12.69 -17.17
N ARG A 103 5.56 -12.67 -16.07
CA ARG A 103 6.23 -13.85 -15.51
C ARG A 103 5.37 -14.59 -14.51
N HIS A 104 4.73 -13.89 -13.55
CA HIS A 104 3.87 -14.57 -12.59
C HIS A 104 2.49 -14.92 -13.18
N ARG A 105 2.14 -14.40 -14.36
CA ARG A 105 0.92 -14.72 -15.13
C ARG A 105 -0.39 -14.55 -14.36
N VAL A 106 -0.46 -13.63 -13.39
CA VAL A 106 -1.71 -13.15 -12.82
C VAL A 106 -2.10 -11.91 -13.61
N THR A 107 -3.02 -12.07 -14.56
CA THR A 107 -3.33 -11.06 -15.59
C THR A 107 -4.75 -10.50 -15.49
N ASN A 108 -5.56 -11.09 -14.60
CA ASN A 108 -6.90 -10.59 -14.26
C ASN A 108 -7.12 -10.68 -12.75
N TRP A 109 -8.26 -10.19 -12.23
CA TRP A 109 -8.55 -10.25 -10.80
C TRP A 109 -8.86 -11.68 -10.33
N THR A 110 -8.46 -12.00 -9.11
CA THR A 110 -8.65 -13.31 -8.48
C THR A 110 -9.72 -13.22 -7.39
N LEU A 111 -10.43 -14.30 -7.09
CA LEU A 111 -11.33 -14.37 -5.94
C LEU A 111 -11.56 -15.79 -5.46
N GLU A 112 -12.30 -16.60 -6.25
CA GLU A 112 -12.67 -17.96 -5.87
C GLU A 112 -11.62 -18.94 -6.35
N ARG A 113 -11.30 -19.92 -5.50
CA ARG A 113 -10.35 -20.98 -5.83
C ARG A 113 -10.81 -21.77 -7.07
N ASP A 114 -9.85 -22.01 -7.96
CA ASP A 114 -10.00 -22.79 -9.17
C ASP A 114 -11.07 -22.24 -10.15
N LYS A 115 -11.38 -20.94 -10.06
CA LYS A 115 -12.29 -20.24 -10.95
C LYS A 115 -11.61 -19.06 -11.64
N THR A 116 -11.66 -19.06 -12.97
CA THR A 116 -11.27 -17.86 -13.74
C THR A 116 -12.36 -16.80 -13.69
N THR A 117 -11.97 -15.55 -13.69
CA THR A 117 -12.86 -14.38 -13.78
C THR A 117 -12.97 -13.85 -15.21
N ASP A 118 -12.32 -14.50 -16.17
CA ASP A 118 -12.43 -14.13 -17.57
C ASP A 118 -13.84 -14.38 -18.11
N ARG A 119 -14.30 -13.46 -18.95
CA ARG A 119 -15.55 -13.68 -19.69
C ARG A 119 -15.34 -14.74 -20.75
N GLN A 120 -16.23 -15.73 -20.78
CA GLN A 120 -16.24 -16.71 -21.85
C GLN A 120 -16.47 -16.02 -23.20
N SER A 121 -15.80 -16.52 -24.24
CA SER A 121 -15.90 -15.99 -25.60
C SER A 121 -16.07 -17.17 -26.59
N GLU A 122 -16.98 -17.01 -27.53
CA GLU A 122 -17.15 -17.98 -28.62
C GLU A 122 -16.09 -17.84 -29.72
N THR A 123 -15.43 -16.68 -29.77
CA THR A 123 -14.53 -16.31 -30.86
C THR A 123 -13.08 -16.20 -30.45
N VAL A 124 -12.79 -16.19 -29.16
CA VAL A 124 -11.42 -16.02 -28.61
C VAL A 124 -11.15 -17.13 -27.62
N GLN A 125 -10.07 -17.86 -27.84
CA GLN A 125 -9.54 -18.78 -26.84
C GLN A 125 -8.87 -17.97 -25.72
N LEU A 126 -9.34 -18.18 -24.47
CA LEU A 126 -8.77 -17.54 -23.32
C LEU A 126 -7.37 -18.12 -23.03
N PRO A 127 -6.39 -17.27 -22.67
CA PRO A 127 -5.08 -17.76 -22.28
C PRO A 127 -5.12 -18.44 -20.91
N ASP A 128 -4.26 -19.41 -20.69
CA ASP A 128 -3.99 -19.91 -19.35
C ASP A 128 -3.30 -18.85 -18.51
N TRP A 129 -3.76 -18.66 -17.29
CA TRP A 129 -3.14 -17.77 -16.32
C TRP A 129 -3.28 -18.29 -14.89
N ASN A 130 -2.56 -17.70 -13.95
CA ASN A 130 -2.56 -18.14 -12.56
C ASN A 130 -3.72 -17.48 -11.78
N TYR A 131 -4.95 -17.93 -12.05
CA TYR A 131 -6.17 -17.38 -11.46
C TYR A 131 -6.34 -17.65 -9.96
N ASN A 132 -5.51 -18.52 -9.37
CA ASN A 132 -5.39 -18.66 -7.93
C ASN A 132 -4.36 -17.68 -7.32
N GLY A 133 -3.77 -16.78 -8.12
CA GLY A 133 -2.87 -15.75 -7.69
C GLY A 133 -1.45 -16.23 -7.46
N VAL A 134 -0.85 -15.80 -6.35
CA VAL A 134 0.53 -16.13 -5.97
C VAL A 134 0.58 -16.80 -4.60
N SER A 135 1.67 -17.53 -4.32
CA SER A 135 1.90 -18.22 -3.04
C SER A 135 3.39 -18.32 -2.74
N GLN A 136 3.79 -18.47 -1.48
CA GLN A 136 5.16 -18.82 -1.09
C GLN A 136 5.37 -20.35 -1.03
N VAL A 137 4.29 -21.13 -1.09
CA VAL A 137 4.35 -22.59 -1.02
C VAL A 137 3.75 -23.22 -2.28
N GLU A 138 4.30 -24.36 -2.65
CA GLU A 138 3.84 -25.17 -3.77
C GLU A 138 2.54 -25.94 -3.43
N GLY A 139 1.92 -26.53 -4.44
CA GLY A 139 0.80 -27.47 -4.29
C GLY A 139 -0.58 -26.93 -4.64
N THR A 140 -0.72 -25.63 -4.94
CA THR A 140 -1.97 -25.07 -5.49
C THR A 140 -1.84 -24.91 -7.01
N PRO A 141 -2.70 -25.56 -7.83
CA PRO A 141 -2.69 -25.37 -9.29
C PRO A 141 -2.93 -23.90 -9.65
N ASN A 142 -2.52 -23.52 -10.86
CA ASN A 142 -2.74 -22.16 -11.39
C ASN A 142 -2.37 -21.05 -10.40
N THR A 143 -1.24 -21.24 -9.72
CA THR A 143 -0.65 -20.34 -8.74
C THR A 143 0.82 -20.15 -9.09
N PHE A 144 1.30 -18.92 -9.06
CA PHE A 144 2.74 -18.66 -9.16
C PHE A 144 3.37 -18.78 -7.77
N VAL A 145 4.44 -19.55 -7.68
CA VAL A 145 5.21 -19.67 -6.44
C VAL A 145 6.38 -18.68 -6.46
N GLY A 146 6.43 -17.80 -5.45
CA GLY A 146 7.44 -16.75 -5.36
C GLY A 146 7.80 -16.37 -3.94
N THR A 147 8.94 -15.71 -3.79
CA THR A 147 9.40 -15.19 -2.50
C THR A 147 8.80 -13.82 -2.22
N SER A 148 8.39 -13.58 -0.97
CA SER A 148 7.90 -12.28 -0.52
C SER A 148 9.04 -11.34 -0.14
N PHE A 149 9.02 -10.10 -0.62
CA PHE A 149 9.93 -9.07 -0.11
C PHE A 149 9.64 -8.70 1.35
N VAL A 150 8.39 -8.86 1.80
CA VAL A 150 7.99 -8.58 3.19
C VAL A 150 8.62 -9.59 4.13
N ASP A 151 8.70 -10.87 3.73
CA ASP A 151 9.40 -11.88 4.51
C ASP A 151 10.90 -11.57 4.62
N LEU A 152 11.51 -11.01 3.57
CA LEU A 152 12.89 -10.53 3.62
C LEU A 152 13.05 -9.34 4.59
N LEU A 153 12.10 -8.39 4.61
CA LEU A 153 12.07 -7.31 5.59
C LEU A 153 11.96 -7.84 7.02
N ARG A 154 11.03 -8.79 7.26
CA ARG A 154 10.87 -9.43 8.57
C ARG A 154 12.15 -10.13 9.02
N GLN A 155 12.79 -10.91 8.15
CA GLN A 155 14.08 -11.55 8.42
C GLN A 155 15.19 -10.53 8.67
N SER A 156 15.08 -9.34 8.11
CA SER A 156 15.99 -8.21 8.36
C SER A 156 15.65 -7.45 9.65
N GLY A 157 14.67 -7.90 10.44
CA GLY A 157 14.31 -7.35 11.75
C GLY A 157 13.30 -6.21 11.71
N TYR A 158 12.51 -6.07 10.64
CA TYR A 158 11.35 -5.19 10.61
C TYR A 158 10.14 -5.86 11.27
N HIS A 159 9.36 -5.08 12.03
CA HIS A 159 8.02 -5.48 12.41
C HIS A 159 7.07 -5.18 11.27
N THR A 160 6.39 -6.21 10.74
CA THR A 160 5.67 -6.14 9.47
C THR A 160 4.16 -6.16 9.67
N ILE A 161 3.47 -5.14 9.18
CA ILE A 161 2.05 -4.89 9.40
C ILE A 161 1.33 -4.76 8.06
N HIS A 162 0.30 -5.57 7.85
CA HIS A 162 -0.67 -5.44 6.76
C HIS A 162 -1.97 -4.85 7.30
N CYS A 163 -2.53 -3.86 6.61
CA CYS A 163 -3.82 -3.27 6.95
C CYS A 163 -4.64 -2.97 5.70
N GLY A 164 -5.77 -3.65 5.54
CA GLY A 164 -6.72 -3.45 4.45
C GLY A 164 -6.68 -4.54 3.38
N LYS A 165 -6.82 -4.18 2.11
CA LYS A 165 -6.91 -5.08 0.95
C LYS A 165 -5.60 -5.83 0.69
N ALA A 166 -5.64 -7.15 0.63
CA ALA A 166 -4.51 -8.02 0.27
C ALA A 166 -4.54 -8.40 -1.22
N HIS A 167 -5.49 -9.23 -1.61
CA HIS A 167 -5.73 -9.62 -3.00
C HIS A 167 -4.52 -10.29 -3.69
N PHE A 168 -3.78 -11.13 -2.95
CA PHE A 168 -2.60 -11.85 -3.47
C PHE A 168 -2.95 -13.24 -4.01
N GLY A 169 -3.96 -13.90 -3.44
CA GLY A 169 -4.42 -15.23 -3.82
C GLY A 169 -5.91 -15.42 -3.58
N SER A 170 -6.46 -16.45 -4.22
CA SER A 170 -7.88 -16.81 -4.13
C SER A 170 -8.24 -17.37 -2.75
N ILE A 171 -9.52 -17.38 -2.43
CA ILE A 171 -10.11 -17.98 -1.21
C ILE A 171 -9.62 -19.43 -1.08
N ASP A 172 -9.35 -19.87 0.14
CA ASP A 172 -8.85 -21.22 0.48
C ASP A 172 -7.52 -21.60 -0.21
N THR A 173 -6.70 -20.61 -0.58
CA THR A 173 -5.33 -20.83 -1.02
C THR A 173 -4.32 -20.23 -0.03
N PRO A 174 -3.07 -20.71 0.01
CA PRO A 174 -2.07 -20.13 0.90
C PRO A 174 -1.82 -18.63 0.65
N GLY A 175 -2.04 -18.17 -0.58
CA GLY A 175 -1.85 -16.76 -0.96
C GLY A 175 -2.91 -15.80 -0.41
N GLU A 176 -4.05 -16.32 0.08
CA GLU A 176 -5.13 -15.51 0.64
C GLU A 176 -4.70 -14.70 1.85
N ASN A 177 -3.93 -15.32 2.75
CA ASN A 177 -3.62 -14.76 4.07
C ASN A 177 -2.30 -14.00 4.07
N PRO A 178 -2.29 -12.68 4.35
CA PRO A 178 -1.08 -11.88 4.48
C PRO A 178 -0.02 -12.44 5.43
N ASN A 179 -0.41 -13.14 6.49
CA ASN A 179 0.57 -13.74 7.39
C ASN A 179 1.46 -14.79 6.69
N HIS A 180 0.99 -15.44 5.63
CA HIS A 180 1.79 -16.36 4.85
C HIS A 180 2.82 -15.64 3.95
N TRP A 181 2.74 -14.32 3.87
CA TRP A 181 3.63 -13.45 3.09
C TRP A 181 4.68 -12.74 3.95
N GLY A 182 4.78 -13.10 5.23
CA GLY A 182 5.75 -12.51 6.16
C GLY A 182 5.22 -11.30 6.94
N PHE A 183 3.94 -10.97 6.84
CA PHE A 183 3.33 -10.00 7.75
C PHE A 183 3.08 -10.66 9.12
N GLU A 184 3.55 -10.02 10.19
CA GLU A 184 3.31 -10.45 11.57
C GLU A 184 1.93 -10.04 12.06
N VAL A 185 1.42 -8.93 11.55
CA VAL A 185 0.08 -8.41 11.83
C VAL A 185 -0.72 -8.34 10.54
N ASN A 186 -1.92 -8.93 10.54
CA ASN A 186 -2.90 -8.79 9.46
C ASN A 186 -4.19 -8.18 10.00
N ILE A 187 -4.54 -7.01 9.46
CA ILE A 187 -5.77 -6.28 9.75
C ILE A 187 -6.60 -6.25 8.47
N ALA A 188 -7.72 -6.97 8.48
CA ALA A 188 -8.71 -6.96 7.39
C ALA A 188 -8.22 -7.48 6.01
N GLY A 189 -7.02 -8.07 5.92
CA GLY A 189 -6.48 -8.61 4.67
C GLY A 189 -6.99 -10.01 4.38
N HIS A 190 -7.52 -10.22 3.15
CA HIS A 190 -8.01 -11.51 2.65
C HIS A 190 -8.01 -11.56 1.11
N ALA A 191 -8.60 -12.62 0.53
CA ALA A 191 -8.60 -12.85 -0.91
C ALA A 191 -9.34 -11.78 -1.73
N ALA A 192 -10.37 -11.13 -1.17
CA ALA A 192 -11.24 -10.26 -1.95
C ALA A 192 -10.52 -8.98 -2.42
N GLY A 193 -10.71 -8.67 -3.69
CA GLY A 193 -10.15 -7.50 -4.35
C GLY A 193 -10.98 -6.23 -4.22
N GLY A 194 -12.07 -6.26 -3.48
CA GLY A 194 -12.96 -5.14 -3.19
C GLY A 194 -13.64 -5.37 -1.85
N LEU A 195 -14.65 -4.56 -1.56
CA LEU A 195 -15.44 -4.67 -0.34
C LEU A 195 -16.94 -4.70 -0.65
N ALA A 196 -17.73 -5.33 0.23
CA ALA A 196 -19.18 -5.38 0.08
C ALA A 196 -19.82 -4.00 0.33
N THR A 197 -19.29 -3.25 1.28
CA THR A 197 -19.73 -1.90 1.65
C THR A 197 -18.72 -1.27 2.64
N TYR A 198 -18.60 0.06 2.61
CA TYR A 198 -17.84 0.84 3.60
C TYR A 198 -18.61 1.10 4.90
N LEU A 199 -19.88 0.75 4.95
CA LEU A 199 -20.78 1.15 6.03
C LEU A 199 -20.75 0.15 7.20
N SER A 200 -20.43 0.65 8.38
CA SER A 200 -20.48 -0.14 9.61
C SER A 200 -21.90 -0.58 9.98
N GLU A 201 -22.91 0.18 9.56
CA GLU A 201 -24.33 -0.16 9.75
C GLU A 201 -24.76 -1.42 9.00
N LYS A 202 -23.99 -1.78 7.97
CA LYS A 202 -24.09 -3.03 7.22
C LYS A 202 -23.01 -4.04 7.62
N ASN A 203 -22.35 -3.82 8.79
CA ASN A 203 -21.29 -4.67 9.32
C ASN A 203 -20.20 -4.98 8.29
N TYR A 204 -19.88 -4.02 7.38
CA TYR A 204 -18.91 -4.17 6.28
C TYR A 204 -19.10 -5.44 5.43
N GLY A 205 -20.34 -5.92 5.30
CA GLY A 205 -20.65 -7.10 4.47
C GLY A 205 -21.02 -8.35 5.26
N HIS A 206 -21.17 -8.27 6.59
CA HIS A 206 -21.55 -9.39 7.44
C HIS A 206 -23.01 -9.29 7.92
N LYS A 207 -23.63 -10.44 8.14
CA LYS A 207 -24.91 -10.55 8.84
C LYS A 207 -24.71 -10.32 10.34
N ARG A 208 -25.80 -10.19 11.09
CA ARG A 208 -25.78 -10.02 12.55
C ARG A 208 -25.16 -11.21 13.30
N ASP A 209 -25.23 -12.40 12.74
CA ASP A 209 -24.63 -13.62 13.29
C ASP A 209 -23.12 -13.77 12.97
N GLY A 210 -22.53 -12.78 12.31
CA GLY A 210 -21.13 -12.76 11.92
C GLY A 210 -20.83 -13.45 10.59
N GLN A 211 -21.80 -14.14 9.98
CA GLN A 211 -21.58 -14.76 8.68
C GLN A 211 -21.51 -13.72 7.57
N PRO A 212 -20.59 -13.83 6.60
CA PRO A 212 -20.58 -12.93 5.46
C PRO A 212 -21.81 -13.14 4.60
N TYR A 213 -22.43 -12.06 4.11
CA TYR A 213 -23.44 -12.13 3.06
C TYR A 213 -22.83 -11.93 1.67
N SER A 214 -21.54 -11.64 1.61
CA SER A 214 -20.77 -11.44 0.39
C SER A 214 -19.35 -11.97 0.58
N LEU A 215 -18.77 -12.54 -0.47
CA LEU A 215 -17.33 -12.88 -0.49
C LEU A 215 -16.42 -11.66 -0.35
N MET A 216 -16.98 -10.46 -0.53
CA MET A 216 -16.30 -9.18 -0.37
C MET A 216 -16.48 -8.57 1.04
N ALA A 217 -16.97 -9.34 2.03
CA ALA A 217 -17.11 -8.87 3.41
C ALA A 217 -15.74 -8.65 4.04
N ILE A 218 -15.54 -7.51 4.71
CA ILE A 218 -14.25 -7.17 5.33
C ILE A 218 -14.14 -7.86 6.71
N PRO A 219 -13.19 -8.77 6.93
CA PRO A 219 -12.99 -9.41 8.22
C PRO A 219 -12.27 -8.52 9.22
N GLY A 220 -12.35 -8.85 10.51
CA GLY A 220 -11.50 -8.27 11.57
C GLY A 220 -11.87 -6.84 12.00
N LEU A 221 -13.04 -6.34 11.60
CA LEU A 221 -13.53 -5.02 11.98
C LEU A 221 -14.82 -5.08 12.82
N GLU A 222 -15.07 -6.18 13.49
CA GLU A 222 -16.30 -6.47 14.25
C GLU A 222 -16.57 -5.41 15.34
N ASN A 223 -15.51 -4.87 15.94
CA ASN A 223 -15.61 -3.82 16.97
C ASN A 223 -16.23 -2.51 16.47
N TYR A 224 -16.33 -2.34 15.16
CA TYR A 224 -16.89 -1.14 14.55
C TYR A 224 -18.29 -1.34 13.97
N TRP A 225 -18.86 -2.55 14.03
CA TRP A 225 -20.19 -2.83 13.47
C TRP A 225 -21.26 -1.98 14.13
N GLY A 226 -22.10 -1.34 13.31
CA GLY A 226 -23.19 -0.49 13.76
C GLY A 226 -22.79 0.83 14.42
N THR A 227 -21.50 1.20 14.38
CA THR A 227 -20.99 2.39 15.11
C THR A 227 -21.04 3.70 14.32
N GLY A 228 -21.37 3.66 13.03
CA GLY A 228 -21.27 4.82 12.13
C GLY A 228 -19.83 5.09 11.63
N VAL A 229 -18.85 4.29 12.03
CA VAL A 229 -17.46 4.42 11.58
C VAL A 229 -17.32 3.87 10.16
N PHE A 230 -16.82 4.68 9.24
CA PHE A 230 -16.58 4.29 7.85
C PHE A 230 -15.37 3.33 7.74
N ALA A 231 -15.38 2.37 6.80
CA ALA A 231 -14.33 1.34 6.71
C ALA A 231 -12.92 1.93 6.59
N THR A 232 -12.75 3.00 5.80
CA THR A 232 -11.46 3.70 5.67
C THR A 232 -10.96 4.23 7.00
N GLU A 233 -11.88 4.79 7.81
CA GLU A 233 -11.54 5.28 9.15
C GLU A 233 -11.24 4.14 10.12
N ALA A 234 -12.01 3.04 10.08
CA ALA A 234 -11.78 1.87 10.93
C ALA A 234 -10.39 1.27 10.67
N LEU A 235 -10.02 1.09 9.42
CA LEU A 235 -8.68 0.63 9.01
C LEU A 235 -7.57 1.56 9.53
N THR A 236 -7.75 2.88 9.38
CA THR A 236 -6.79 3.87 9.87
C THR A 236 -6.60 3.78 11.39
N ARG A 237 -7.70 3.67 12.13
CA ARG A 237 -7.66 3.51 13.60
C ARG A 237 -6.94 2.24 14.02
N GLU A 238 -7.17 1.12 13.33
CA GLU A 238 -6.48 -0.14 13.62
C GLU A 238 -5.00 -0.09 13.22
N ALA A 239 -4.65 0.55 12.10
CA ALA A 239 -3.25 0.76 11.71
C ALA A 239 -2.50 1.57 12.78
N ILE A 240 -3.07 2.66 13.29
CA ILE A 240 -2.47 3.47 14.36
C ILE A 240 -2.29 2.64 15.63
N LYS A 241 -3.28 1.83 16.03
CA LYS A 241 -3.13 0.92 17.19
C LYS A 241 -2.01 -0.10 16.98
N ALA A 242 -1.82 -0.58 15.75
CA ALA A 242 -0.72 -1.48 15.43
C ALA A 242 0.64 -0.77 15.51
N LEU A 243 0.74 0.46 15.03
CA LEU A 243 1.93 1.29 15.15
C LEU A 243 2.26 1.62 16.62
N ASP A 244 1.26 1.91 17.47
CA ASP A 244 1.44 2.11 18.91
C ASP A 244 2.02 0.86 19.61
N LYS A 245 1.69 -0.34 19.10
CA LYS A 245 2.29 -1.59 19.57
C LYS A 245 3.70 -1.78 19.01
N ALA A 246 3.90 -1.53 17.72
CA ALA A 246 5.19 -1.66 17.04
C ALA A 246 6.27 -0.79 17.70
N LYS A 247 5.94 0.44 18.06
CA LYS A 247 6.86 1.35 18.77
C LYS A 247 7.46 0.75 20.05
N LYS A 248 6.74 -0.17 20.71
CA LYS A 248 7.22 -0.82 21.95
C LYS A 248 8.31 -1.87 21.70
N TYR A 249 8.48 -2.33 20.47
CA TYR A 249 9.46 -3.36 20.12
C TYR A 249 10.86 -2.81 19.85
N ASN A 250 11.02 -1.49 19.76
CA ASN A 250 12.29 -0.84 19.41
C ASN A 250 12.92 -1.42 18.12
N GLN A 251 12.07 -1.68 17.13
CA GLN A 251 12.41 -2.22 15.82
C GLN A 251 11.83 -1.30 14.74
N PRO A 252 12.47 -1.16 13.58
CA PRO A 252 11.85 -0.48 12.46
C PRO A 252 10.59 -1.24 12.04
N PHE A 253 9.55 -0.51 11.60
CA PHE A 253 8.34 -1.15 11.10
C PHE A 253 8.20 -0.98 9.58
N TYR A 254 7.50 -1.93 8.98
CA TYR A 254 6.94 -1.84 7.64
C TYR A 254 5.42 -1.92 7.76
N LEU A 255 4.72 -0.84 7.42
CA LEU A 255 3.27 -0.80 7.33
C LEU A 255 2.86 -0.80 5.85
N TYR A 256 2.17 -1.84 5.40
CA TYR A 256 1.44 -1.84 4.15
C TYR A 256 0.00 -1.39 4.44
N MET A 257 -0.24 -0.06 4.34
CA MET A 257 -1.57 0.54 4.44
C MET A 257 -2.24 0.47 3.08
N SER A 258 -3.00 -0.57 2.87
CA SER A 258 -3.64 -0.93 1.61
C SER A 258 -5.14 -0.68 1.70
N HIS A 259 -5.58 0.53 1.34
CA HIS A 259 -6.98 0.87 1.40
C HIS A 259 -7.83 0.11 0.36
N TYR A 260 -9.10 -0.15 0.70
CA TYR A 260 -10.13 -0.48 -0.28
C TYR A 260 -10.64 0.79 -0.99
N ALA A 261 -10.46 1.97 -0.40
CA ALA A 261 -10.80 3.24 -1.03
C ALA A 261 -9.84 3.47 -2.21
N ILE A 262 -10.34 3.92 -3.32
CA ILE A 262 -11.66 4.48 -3.63
C ILE A 262 -12.51 3.54 -4.50
N HIS A 263 -12.26 2.23 -4.39
CA HIS A 263 -12.96 1.17 -5.13
C HIS A 263 -14.47 1.19 -4.85
N ILE A 264 -15.26 0.72 -5.81
CA ILE A 264 -16.70 0.49 -5.63
C ILE A 264 -16.99 -0.53 -4.50
N PRO A 265 -18.19 -0.43 -3.85
CA PRO A 265 -19.27 0.51 -4.06
C PRO A 265 -18.94 1.94 -3.63
N ILE A 266 -19.54 2.93 -4.27
CA ILE A 266 -19.34 4.34 -3.90
C ILE A 266 -20.33 4.71 -2.79
N ASP A 267 -19.99 4.27 -1.56
CA ASP A 267 -20.74 4.64 -0.37
C ASP A 267 -20.38 6.07 0.08
N LYS A 268 -21.31 6.74 0.76
CA LYS A 268 -21.16 8.13 1.19
C LYS A 268 -20.40 8.19 2.52
N ASP A 269 -19.18 8.74 2.54
CA ASP A 269 -18.53 9.06 3.80
C ASP A 269 -19.14 10.36 4.37
N MET A 270 -20.03 10.21 5.33
CA MET A 270 -20.81 11.33 5.88
C MET A 270 -19.98 12.38 6.60
N ARG A 271 -18.70 12.12 6.89
CA ARG A 271 -17.77 13.14 7.43
C ARG A 271 -17.50 14.25 6.40
N PHE A 272 -17.50 13.91 5.10
CA PHE A 272 -17.11 14.79 4.00
C PHE A 272 -18.21 15.02 2.97
N TYR A 273 -19.08 14.04 2.72
CA TYR A 273 -20.11 14.08 1.70
C TYR A 273 -20.96 15.37 1.69
N PRO A 274 -21.48 15.89 2.85
CA PRO A 274 -22.31 17.09 2.85
C PRO A 274 -21.59 18.34 2.34
N LYS A 275 -20.27 18.41 2.52
CA LYS A 275 -19.44 19.52 2.05
C LYS A 275 -19.43 19.59 0.52
N TYR A 276 -19.28 18.45 -0.13
CA TYR A 276 -19.21 18.37 -1.59
C TYR A 276 -20.55 18.65 -2.24
N LEU A 277 -21.66 18.26 -1.63
CA LEU A 277 -23.00 18.69 -2.07
C LEU A 277 -23.16 20.21 -2.03
N LYS A 278 -22.67 20.86 -0.96
CA LYS A 278 -22.71 22.33 -0.83
C LYS A 278 -21.83 23.02 -1.87
N LYS A 279 -20.79 22.36 -2.38
CA LYS A 279 -19.97 22.84 -3.50
C LYS A 279 -20.66 22.70 -4.87
N GLY A 280 -21.83 22.05 -4.92
CA GLY A 280 -22.62 21.86 -6.15
C GLY A 280 -22.27 20.60 -6.95
N LEU A 281 -21.52 19.65 -6.38
CA LEU A 281 -21.29 18.36 -7.03
C LEU A 281 -22.60 17.54 -7.01
N THR A 282 -22.79 16.68 -8.02
CA THR A 282 -23.88 15.70 -8.01
C THR A 282 -23.77 14.77 -6.80
N GLU A 283 -24.83 14.06 -6.43
CA GLU A 283 -24.79 13.12 -5.30
C GLU A 283 -23.71 12.04 -5.46
N LYS A 284 -23.54 11.53 -6.68
CA LYS A 284 -22.55 10.49 -6.97
C LYS A 284 -21.13 11.02 -6.91
N GLU A 285 -20.92 12.16 -7.52
CA GLU A 285 -19.60 12.81 -7.51
C GLU A 285 -19.21 13.28 -6.11
N ALA A 286 -20.18 13.79 -5.33
CA ALA A 286 -19.96 14.12 -3.93
C ALA A 286 -19.64 12.86 -3.07
N ALA A 287 -20.29 11.73 -3.35
CA ALA A 287 -19.95 10.46 -2.70
C ALA A 287 -18.54 10.02 -3.04
N TYR A 288 -18.16 10.05 -4.32
CA TYR A 288 -16.81 9.72 -4.76
C TYR A 288 -15.76 10.66 -4.15
N ALA A 289 -16.00 11.96 -4.19
CA ALA A 289 -15.11 12.96 -3.55
C ALA A 289 -14.96 12.72 -2.05
N SER A 290 -16.02 12.23 -1.38
CA SER A 290 -15.95 11.89 0.05
C SER A 290 -15.07 10.67 0.33
N LEU A 291 -15.02 9.69 -0.58
CA LEU A 291 -14.07 8.55 -0.48
C LEU A 291 -12.62 9.03 -0.63
N ILE A 292 -12.36 9.93 -1.60
CA ILE A 292 -11.03 10.51 -1.84
C ILE A 292 -10.56 11.25 -0.59
N GLU A 293 -11.39 12.13 -0.02
CA GLU A 293 -11.01 12.89 1.16
C GLU A 293 -10.88 12.03 2.41
N GLY A 294 -11.71 10.98 2.55
CA GLY A 294 -11.57 10.00 3.63
C GLY A 294 -10.24 9.25 3.58
N MET A 295 -9.78 8.92 2.38
CA MET A 295 -8.49 8.31 2.14
C MET A 295 -7.35 9.31 2.42
N ASP A 296 -7.44 10.55 1.93
CA ASP A 296 -6.47 11.59 2.21
C ASP A 296 -6.34 11.89 3.71
N LYS A 297 -7.48 11.90 4.43
CA LYS A 297 -7.46 12.04 5.89
C LYS A 297 -6.71 10.88 6.57
N SER A 298 -6.86 9.66 6.08
CA SER A 298 -6.08 8.51 6.59
C SER A 298 -4.57 8.72 6.44
N LEU A 299 -4.13 9.24 5.29
CA LEU A 299 -2.74 9.61 5.10
C LEU A 299 -2.29 10.67 6.11
N GLY A 300 -3.13 11.70 6.32
CA GLY A 300 -2.88 12.75 7.32
C GLY A 300 -2.76 12.20 8.74
N ASP A 301 -3.65 11.31 9.14
CA ASP A 301 -3.65 10.72 10.48
C ASP A 301 -2.39 9.90 10.74
N LEU A 302 -1.87 9.18 9.73
CA LEU A 302 -0.58 8.47 9.83
C LEU A 302 0.60 9.44 9.91
N MET A 303 0.62 10.49 9.10
CA MET A 303 1.67 11.53 9.16
C MET A 303 1.66 12.26 10.50
N ASP A 304 0.49 12.56 11.06
CA ASP A 304 0.34 13.19 12.38
C ASP A 304 0.80 12.24 13.50
N TRP A 305 0.54 10.93 13.36
CA TRP A 305 1.07 9.94 14.27
C TRP A 305 2.60 9.91 14.25
N LEU A 306 3.22 9.97 13.06
CA LEU A 306 4.68 10.02 12.91
C LEU A 306 5.27 11.27 13.56
N ASP A 307 4.71 12.45 13.30
CA ASP A 307 5.15 13.72 13.89
C ASP A 307 5.02 13.68 15.42
N LYS A 308 3.89 13.21 15.95
CA LYS A 308 3.63 13.10 17.39
C LYS A 308 4.57 12.13 18.12
N ASN A 309 5.09 11.15 17.41
CA ASN A 309 5.92 10.10 17.99
C ASN A 309 7.41 10.25 17.69
N ASP A 310 7.83 11.38 17.09
CA ASP A 310 9.20 11.68 16.68
C ASP A 310 9.77 10.63 15.68
N GLU A 311 8.90 10.04 14.83
CA GLU A 311 9.26 9.03 13.84
C GLU A 311 9.31 9.60 12.40
N ALA A 312 8.88 10.84 12.18
CA ALA A 312 8.73 11.39 10.84
C ALA A 312 10.05 11.45 10.05
N ASP A 313 11.13 11.89 10.72
CA ASP A 313 12.46 12.04 10.09
C ASP A 313 13.15 10.70 9.81
N ASN A 314 12.64 9.60 10.38
CA ASN A 314 13.14 8.24 10.16
C ASN A 314 12.10 7.35 9.48
N THR A 315 11.19 7.90 8.67
CA THR A 315 10.16 7.13 7.98
C THR A 315 10.07 7.49 6.51
N ILE A 316 10.14 6.49 5.66
CA ILE A 316 9.85 6.59 4.23
C ILE A 316 8.37 6.33 4.02
N ILE A 317 7.65 7.29 3.44
CA ILE A 317 6.25 7.12 3.02
C ILE A 317 6.22 7.01 1.50
N ILE A 318 5.70 5.90 0.98
CA ILE A 318 5.46 5.67 -0.45
C ILE A 318 3.95 5.65 -0.67
N PHE A 319 3.43 6.65 -1.37
CA PHE A 319 2.02 6.71 -1.77
C PHE A 319 1.90 6.27 -3.22
N MET A 320 0.98 5.34 -3.51
CA MET A 320 0.71 4.90 -4.87
C MET A 320 -0.72 4.35 -5.04
N SER A 321 -1.23 4.36 -6.27
CA SER A 321 -2.41 3.58 -6.68
C SER A 321 -2.01 2.21 -7.21
N ASP A 322 -2.93 1.26 -7.22
CA ASP A 322 -2.66 -0.08 -7.75
C ASP A 322 -3.00 -0.23 -9.24
N ASN A 323 -3.80 0.64 -9.79
CA ASN A 323 -4.13 0.78 -11.22
C ASN A 323 -4.81 2.11 -11.47
N GLY A 324 -5.04 2.47 -12.73
CA GLY A 324 -5.76 3.67 -13.09
C GLY A 324 -7.20 3.72 -12.62
N GLY A 325 -7.77 4.90 -12.55
CA GLY A 325 -9.14 5.13 -12.13
C GLY A 325 -10.18 4.52 -13.07
N LEU A 326 -11.43 4.39 -12.59
CA LEU A 326 -12.55 3.70 -13.25
C LEU A 326 -13.14 4.42 -14.48
N ALA A 327 -12.40 5.28 -15.17
CA ALA A 327 -12.89 6.07 -16.31
C ALA A 327 -13.47 5.23 -17.46
N SER A 328 -13.10 3.95 -17.55
CA SER A 328 -13.56 3.03 -18.61
C SER A 328 -14.90 2.34 -18.31
N GLU A 329 -15.46 2.51 -17.10
CA GLU A 329 -16.69 1.80 -16.69
C GLU A 329 -17.84 2.77 -16.32
N PRO A 330 -18.37 3.56 -17.26
CA PRO A 330 -19.39 4.57 -16.95
C PRO A 330 -20.73 3.97 -16.48
N ALA A 331 -21.02 2.69 -16.76
CA ALA A 331 -22.25 2.03 -16.34
C ALA A 331 -22.41 1.95 -14.80
N TRP A 332 -21.32 1.82 -14.05
CA TRP A 332 -21.32 1.78 -12.60
C TRP A 332 -21.70 3.12 -11.95
N ARG A 333 -21.81 4.17 -12.74
CA ARG A 333 -21.96 5.55 -12.34
C ARG A 333 -23.11 6.25 -13.00
N ASP A 334 -24.09 5.51 -13.54
CA ASP A 334 -25.22 6.07 -14.29
C ASP A 334 -24.80 6.98 -15.44
N GLY A 335 -23.66 6.67 -16.05
CA GLY A 335 -23.11 7.43 -17.17
C GLY A 335 -22.23 8.64 -16.78
N GLU A 336 -22.05 8.91 -15.48
CA GLU A 336 -21.14 9.96 -15.02
C GLU A 336 -19.70 9.43 -14.87
N LEU A 337 -18.71 10.22 -15.22
CA LEU A 337 -17.29 9.96 -15.00
C LEU A 337 -16.86 10.60 -13.68
N HIS A 338 -16.74 9.80 -12.59
CA HIS A 338 -16.25 10.31 -11.31
C HIS A 338 -14.74 10.42 -11.26
N THR A 339 -14.03 9.49 -11.93
CA THR A 339 -12.58 9.55 -12.05
C THR A 339 -12.17 9.92 -13.46
N GLN A 340 -11.09 10.64 -13.58
CA GLN A 340 -10.53 11.08 -14.84
C GLN A 340 -9.03 10.86 -14.86
N ASN A 341 -8.55 10.14 -15.85
CA ASN A 341 -7.13 9.91 -16.07
C ASN A 341 -6.51 10.88 -17.08
N TYR A 342 -7.28 11.87 -17.57
CA TYR A 342 -6.82 12.83 -18.56
C TYR A 342 -5.48 13.48 -18.20
N PRO A 343 -4.53 13.68 -19.13
CA PRO A 343 -4.63 13.43 -20.58
C PRO A 343 -4.36 11.98 -21.01
N LEU A 344 -4.22 11.06 -20.08
CA LEU A 344 -3.97 9.64 -20.35
C LEU A 344 -5.22 8.98 -20.91
N ASN A 345 -5.04 8.09 -21.88
CA ASN A 345 -6.14 7.41 -22.54
C ASN A 345 -6.67 6.26 -21.68
N SER A 346 -8.00 6.10 -21.56
CA SER A 346 -8.69 5.03 -20.87
C SER A 346 -8.49 5.02 -19.33
N GLY A 347 -8.59 3.87 -18.69
CA GLY A 347 -8.48 3.67 -17.24
C GLY A 347 -8.33 2.20 -16.85
N LYS A 348 -8.72 1.84 -15.62
CA LYS A 348 -8.65 0.48 -15.05
C LYS A 348 -9.04 -0.60 -16.07
N GLY A 349 -8.28 -1.69 -16.10
CA GLY A 349 -8.48 -2.82 -17.02
C GLY A 349 -7.90 -2.62 -18.41
N SER A 350 -7.49 -1.41 -18.75
CA SER A 350 -6.89 -1.06 -20.04
C SER A 350 -5.37 -1.13 -19.99
N LEU A 351 -4.74 -1.48 -21.12
CA LEU A 351 -3.29 -1.44 -21.30
C LEU A 351 -2.79 -0.07 -21.81
N TYR A 352 -3.69 0.90 -21.99
CA TYR A 352 -3.30 2.29 -22.27
C TYR A 352 -2.76 2.99 -21.01
N GLU A 353 -2.09 4.11 -21.22
CA GLU A 353 -1.48 4.91 -20.14
C GLU A 353 -2.44 5.19 -18.97
N GLY A 354 -3.72 5.48 -19.23
CA GLY A 354 -4.71 5.74 -18.18
C GLY A 354 -5.03 4.53 -17.30
N GLY A 355 -4.67 3.31 -17.72
CA GLY A 355 -4.87 2.09 -16.92
C GLY A 355 -3.63 1.65 -16.14
N ILE A 356 -2.43 2.05 -16.58
CA ILE A 356 -1.17 1.52 -16.06
C ILE A 356 -0.22 2.59 -15.51
N ARG A 357 -0.38 3.86 -15.90
CA ARG A 357 0.46 4.96 -15.39
C ARG A 357 -0.17 5.55 -14.14
N GLU A 358 0.51 5.35 -13.04
CA GLU A 358 -0.03 5.55 -11.71
C GLU A 358 0.38 6.87 -11.08
N ILE A 359 -0.36 7.25 -10.04
CA ILE A 359 0.05 8.23 -9.06
C ILE A 359 1.17 7.61 -8.21
N GLY A 360 2.34 8.25 -8.16
CA GLY A 360 3.44 7.82 -7.30
C GLY A 360 4.08 8.98 -6.56
N ARG A 361 4.30 8.82 -5.25
CA ARG A 361 5.01 9.76 -4.38
C ARG A 361 5.82 9.04 -3.34
N ALA A 362 6.99 9.56 -3.05
CA ALA A 362 7.78 9.13 -1.91
C ALA A 362 8.27 10.34 -1.13
N HIS A 363 8.22 10.24 0.19
CA HIS A 363 8.97 11.07 1.13
C HIS A 363 10.10 10.21 1.68
N VAL A 364 11.34 10.72 1.63
CA VAL A 364 12.55 10.06 2.12
C VAL A 364 13.19 10.95 3.17
#